data_2b470edee42233da6cad345adb90a639
#
_entry.id   2b470edee42233da6cad345adb90a639
#
_cell.length_a   1.000
_cell.length_b   1.000
_cell.length_c   1.000
_cell.angle_alpha   90.00
_cell.angle_beta   90.00
_cell.angle_gamma   90.00
#
_symmetry.space_group_name_H-M   'P 1'
#
loop_
_entity.id
_entity.type
_entity.pdbx_description
1 polymer ?
#
loop_
_entity_poly.entity_id
_entity_poly.type
_entity_poly.pdbx_seq_one_letter_code
_entity_poly.pdbx_strand_id
1 'polypeptide(L)'
;MSAEIIKFGEIPSEASKQKKSSADYQKELQEVIDIVRSAKNKLGKISLHMETEFPDAGTLGEALEALDDAIDIMEDTLDEIE
;
A
#
# COMPACT_ATOMS: atom_id res chain seq x y z
N MET A 1 -0.39 -31.18 -20.75
CA MET A 1 0.06 -30.27 -21.45
C MET A 1 -0.70 -29.04 -21.36
N SER A 2 -1.49 -28.81 -22.20
CA SER A 2 -2.24 -27.62 -22.08
C SER A 2 -2.87 -27.47 -20.74
N ALA A 3 -3.01 -28.55 -20.05
CA ALA A 3 -3.59 -28.48 -18.74
C ALA A 3 -2.81 -27.59 -17.81
N GLU A 4 -1.52 -27.52 -17.98
CA GLU A 4 -0.75 -26.68 -17.11
C GLU A 4 -0.99 -25.25 -17.38
N ILE A 5 -1.11 -24.91 -18.63
CA ILE A 5 -1.40 -23.56 -18.98
C ILE A 5 -2.75 -23.18 -18.46
N ILE A 6 -3.65 -24.09 -18.54
CA ILE A 6 -4.97 -23.86 -18.02
C ILE A 6 -4.91 -23.60 -16.54
N LYS A 7 -4.01 -24.26 -15.85
CA LYS A 7 -3.89 -24.02 -14.44
C LYS A 7 -3.54 -22.61 -14.12
N PHE A 8 -2.70 -22.04 -14.93
CA PHE A 8 -2.42 -20.64 -14.73
C PHE A 8 -3.68 -19.83 -14.81
N GLY A 9 -4.47 -20.11 -15.80
CA GLY A 9 -5.72 -19.41 -15.91
C GLY A 9 -6.64 -19.72 -14.79
N GLU A 10 -6.52 -20.90 -14.23
CA GLU A 10 -7.39 -21.28 -13.14
C GLU A 10 -7.03 -20.64 -11.83
N ILE A 11 -5.81 -20.21 -11.69
CA ILE A 11 -5.42 -19.58 -10.44
C ILE A 11 -6.39 -18.50 -10.04
N PRO A 12 -6.78 -17.61 -10.90
CA PRO A 12 -7.79 -16.63 -10.52
C PRO A 12 -9.10 -17.26 -10.11
N SER A 13 -9.46 -18.33 -10.75
CA SER A 13 -10.67 -19.02 -10.37
C SER A 13 -10.59 -19.60 -9.00
N GLU A 14 -9.46 -20.12 -8.66
CA GLU A 14 -9.27 -20.65 -7.34
C GLU A 14 -9.32 -19.55 -6.31
N ALA A 15 -8.77 -18.42 -6.65
CA ALA A 15 -8.85 -17.28 -5.75
C ALA A 15 -10.29 -16.91 -5.52
N SER A 16 -11.12 -17.03 -6.53
CA SER A 16 -12.53 -16.80 -6.37
C SER A 16 -13.16 -17.76 -5.41
N LYS A 17 -12.79 -19.00 -5.49
CA LYS A 17 -13.33 -19.99 -4.60
C LYS A 17 -12.93 -19.74 -3.18
N GLN A 18 -11.72 -19.28 -2.99
CA GLN A 18 -11.24 -19.02 -1.67
C GLN A 18 -11.45 -17.58 -1.29
N LYS A 19 -12.46 -16.97 -1.83
CA LYS A 19 -12.71 -15.60 -1.63
C LYS A 19 -12.55 -15.18 -0.19
N LYS A 20 -11.84 -14.10 0.02
CA LYS A 20 -11.67 -13.54 1.33
C LYS A 20 -12.90 -12.75 1.71
N SER A 21 -13.19 -12.71 2.98
CA SER A 21 -14.29 -11.90 3.47
C SER A 21 -13.84 -10.44 3.52
N SER A 22 -14.78 -9.53 3.70
CA SER A 22 -14.42 -8.15 3.86
C SER A 22 -13.55 -7.94 5.08
N ALA A 23 -13.73 -8.72 6.12
CA ALA A 23 -12.89 -8.64 7.30
C ALA A 23 -11.44 -8.98 6.97
N ASP A 24 -11.23 -9.96 6.11
CA ASP A 24 -9.88 -10.33 5.69
C ASP A 24 -9.21 -9.21 4.92
N TYR A 25 -9.95 -8.59 4.01
CA TYR A 25 -9.41 -7.48 3.24
C TYR A 25 -9.13 -6.28 4.13
N GLN A 26 -10.00 -6.04 5.08
CA GLN A 26 -9.79 -4.95 6.01
C GLN A 26 -8.49 -5.13 6.79
N LYS A 27 -8.26 -6.35 7.24
CA LYS A 27 -7.06 -6.64 7.99
C LYS A 27 -5.81 -6.45 7.15
N GLU A 28 -5.83 -6.96 5.92
CA GLU A 28 -4.69 -6.82 5.03
C GLU A 28 -4.42 -5.37 4.69
N LEU A 29 -5.48 -4.64 4.42
CA LEU A 29 -5.34 -3.25 4.06
C LEU A 29 -4.82 -2.45 5.24
N GLN A 30 -5.29 -2.77 6.44
CA GLN A 30 -4.81 -2.09 7.64
C GLN A 30 -3.32 -2.33 7.82
N GLU A 31 -2.85 -3.54 7.54
CA GLU A 31 -1.43 -3.84 7.63
C GLU A 31 -0.63 -2.99 6.67
N VAL A 32 -1.13 -2.83 5.45
CA VAL A 32 -0.45 -2.00 4.47
C VAL A 32 -0.43 -0.54 4.92
N ILE A 33 -1.55 -0.07 5.46
CA ILE A 33 -1.61 1.30 5.95
C ILE A 33 -0.56 1.52 7.03
N ASP A 34 -0.42 0.56 7.94
CA ASP A 34 0.56 0.67 9.02
C ASP A 34 1.98 0.71 8.47
N ILE A 35 2.26 -0.11 7.48
CA ILE A 35 3.57 -0.14 6.85
C ILE A 35 3.87 1.18 6.17
N VAL A 36 2.91 1.70 5.43
CA VAL A 36 3.09 2.96 4.72
C VAL A 36 3.27 4.11 5.71
N ARG A 37 2.52 4.07 6.79
CA ARG A 37 2.64 5.08 7.84
C ARG A 37 4.03 5.08 8.46
N SER A 38 4.55 3.90 8.75
CA SER A 38 5.90 3.74 9.26
C SER A 38 6.93 4.26 8.27
N ALA A 39 6.75 3.91 7.00
CA ALA A 39 7.64 4.37 5.95
C ALA A 39 7.61 5.89 5.83
N LYS A 40 6.42 6.47 5.94
CA LYS A 40 6.27 7.91 5.87
C LYS A 40 7.02 8.59 7.01
N ASN A 41 6.90 8.06 8.21
CA ASN A 41 7.58 8.62 9.36
C ASN A 41 9.09 8.58 9.19
N LYS A 42 9.58 7.46 8.69
CA LYS A 42 11.00 7.30 8.47
C LYS A 42 11.49 8.26 7.39
N LEU A 43 10.71 8.37 6.33
CA LEU A 43 11.05 9.27 5.25
C LEU A 43 11.05 10.70 5.72
N GLY A 44 10.14 11.05 6.61
CA GLY A 44 10.10 12.40 7.17
C GLY A 44 11.36 12.74 7.91
N LYS A 45 11.90 11.81 8.68
CA LYS A 45 13.14 12.03 9.40
C LYS A 45 14.30 12.21 8.44
N ILE A 46 14.36 11.37 7.42
CA ILE A 46 15.40 11.49 6.41
C ILE A 46 15.31 12.83 5.71
N SER A 47 14.10 13.24 5.39
CA SER A 47 13.86 14.49 4.69
C SER A 47 14.37 15.68 5.49
N LEU A 48 14.12 15.66 6.79
CA LEU A 48 14.62 16.74 7.65
C LEU A 48 16.13 16.83 7.63
N HIS A 49 16.80 15.67 7.71
CA HIS A 49 18.25 15.66 7.68
C HIS A 49 18.77 16.10 6.33
N MET A 50 18.13 15.67 5.27
CA MET A 50 18.55 16.05 3.93
C MET A 50 18.37 17.54 3.66
N GLU A 51 17.31 18.11 4.18
CA GLU A 51 17.10 19.53 3.99
C GLU A 51 18.22 20.37 4.62
N THR A 52 18.77 19.88 5.70
CA THR A 52 19.86 20.56 6.36
C THR A 52 21.12 20.52 5.53
N GLU A 53 21.41 19.36 4.92
CA GLU A 53 22.64 19.19 4.17
C GLU A 53 22.50 19.48 2.70
N PHE A 54 21.31 19.28 2.16
CA PHE A 54 21.04 19.46 0.75
C PHE A 54 19.78 20.30 0.58
N PRO A 55 19.87 21.61 0.81
CA PRO A 55 18.64 22.43 0.80
C PRO A 55 17.90 22.40 -0.53
N ASP A 56 18.57 22.01 -1.60
CA ASP A 56 17.93 21.99 -2.91
C ASP A 56 17.19 20.70 -3.18
N ALA A 57 17.28 19.72 -2.29
CA ALA A 57 16.64 18.44 -2.48
C ALA A 57 15.25 18.43 -1.88
N GLY A 58 14.39 19.32 -2.35
CA GLY A 58 13.06 19.47 -1.79
C GLY A 58 12.01 18.53 -2.34
N THR A 59 12.39 17.69 -3.29
CA THR A 59 11.39 16.82 -3.92
C THR A 59 10.88 15.72 -2.98
N LEU A 60 11.60 15.43 -1.90
CA LEU A 60 11.11 14.46 -0.95
C LEU A 60 9.82 14.88 -0.28
N GLY A 61 9.58 16.20 -0.19
CA GLY A 61 8.31 16.67 0.33
C GLY A 61 7.14 16.20 -0.49
N GLU A 62 7.32 16.10 -1.80
CA GLU A 62 6.26 15.61 -2.67
C GLU A 62 5.98 14.14 -2.41
N ALA A 63 7.03 13.36 -2.15
CA ALA A 63 6.84 11.95 -1.82
C ALA A 63 6.08 11.80 -0.51
N LEU A 64 6.37 12.64 0.47
CA LEU A 64 5.66 12.61 1.74
C LEU A 64 4.18 12.93 1.55
N GLU A 65 3.87 13.91 0.72
CA GLU A 65 2.49 14.24 0.43
C GLU A 65 1.79 13.10 -0.28
N ALA A 66 2.47 12.47 -1.20
CA ALA A 66 1.89 11.33 -1.92
C ALA A 66 1.60 10.18 -0.98
N LEU A 67 2.49 9.93 -0.02
CA LEU A 67 2.25 8.88 0.95
C LEU A 67 1.07 9.22 1.85
N ASP A 68 0.95 10.46 2.23
CA ASP A 68 -0.17 10.92 3.03
C ASP A 68 -1.48 10.71 2.29
N ASP A 69 -1.51 11.10 1.03
CA ASP A 69 -2.70 10.91 0.19
C ASP A 69 -3.01 9.44 0.03
N ALA A 70 -2.00 8.62 -0.14
CA ALA A 70 -2.21 7.19 -0.29
C ALA A 70 -2.84 6.60 0.98
N ILE A 71 -2.39 7.04 2.13
CA ILE A 71 -2.95 6.58 3.40
C ILE A 71 -4.42 6.99 3.49
N ASP A 72 -4.73 8.23 3.15
CA ASP A 72 -6.11 8.70 3.19
C ASP A 72 -7.01 7.89 2.26
N ILE A 73 -6.52 7.62 1.06
CA ILE A 73 -7.30 6.87 0.08
C ILE A 73 -7.52 5.45 0.58
N MET A 74 -6.50 4.86 1.17
CA MET A 74 -6.63 3.50 1.69
C MET A 74 -7.60 3.46 2.86
N GLU A 75 -7.60 4.48 3.70
CA GLU A 75 -8.55 4.53 4.81
C GLU A 75 -9.97 4.70 4.32
N ASP A 76 -10.15 5.49 3.28
CA ASP A 76 -11.46 5.62 2.67
C ASP A 76 -11.93 4.29 2.10
N THR A 77 -11.02 3.55 1.49
CA THR A 77 -11.35 2.24 0.95
C THR A 77 -11.75 1.29 2.07
N LEU A 78 -11.08 1.36 3.22
CA LEU A 78 -11.47 0.55 4.35
C LEU A 78 -12.91 0.80 4.74
N ASP A 79 -13.32 2.06 4.76
CA ASP A 79 -14.69 2.40 5.08
C ASP A 79 -15.66 1.83 4.08
N GLU A 80 -15.24 1.76 2.82
CA GLU A 80 -16.13 1.28 1.77
C GLU A 80 -16.37 -0.22 1.84
N ILE A 81 -15.42 -0.97 2.35
CA ILE A 81 -15.58 -2.43 2.39
C ILE A 81 -16.17 -2.92 3.70
N GLU A 82 -16.51 -2.05 4.58
CA GLU A 82 -17.25 -2.44 5.74
C GLU A 82 -18.66 -2.77 5.37
#